data_1f7fa40f275c0554127eace189d316e8
#
_entry.id   1f7fa40f275c0554127eace189d316e8
#
_cell.length_a   1.000
_cell.length_b   1.000
_cell.length_c   1.000
_cell.angle_alpha   90.00
_cell.angle_beta   90.00
_cell.angle_gamma   90.00
#
_symmetry.space_group_name_H-M   'P 1'
#
loop_
_entity.id
_entity.type
_entity.pdbx_description
1 polymer ?
#
loop_
_entity_poly.entity_id
_entity_poly.type
_entity_poly.pdbx_seq_one_letter_code
_entity_poly.pdbx_strand_id
1 'polypeptide(L)'
;AITQNTVQSRFAILVSDDIHPDTLIKLGHLDHIIKRAIEEGVDPVTAIEMVTINTAECFLMSKDFGSVSPSKVADIVLLSDLYNVTVKAVIIGGRLVARDGTMLSSAKKVTYPDWSKNTINVGKTLTKDDFILPNNKPEVKVRVIQIEEAKVTTKQVIETLKTIDGNVSPDTEKDIAKAALFERHKATGTKGLGFVKGFGLKKGAVASTVAHDSHNLLIVGTDEDDMA
;
A
#
# COMPACT_ATOMS: atom_id res chain seq x y z
N ALA A 1 -12.48 20.04 -4.43
CA ALA A 1 -11.62 21.04 -5.10
C ALA A 1 -11.96 21.13 -6.59
N ILE A 2 -11.84 20.07 -7.39
CA ILE A 2 -12.14 20.07 -8.84
C ILE A 2 -13.62 20.36 -9.10
N THR A 3 -14.52 19.67 -8.41
CA THR A 3 -15.98 19.87 -8.49
C THR A 3 -16.45 21.26 -8.05
N GLN A 4 -15.63 21.96 -7.29
CA GLN A 4 -15.91 23.34 -6.80
C GLN A 4 -15.18 24.41 -7.61
N ASN A 5 -14.53 24.04 -8.72
CA ASN A 5 -13.74 24.93 -9.58
C ASN A 5 -12.63 25.70 -8.86
N THR A 6 -12.13 25.17 -7.74
CA THR A 6 -11.02 25.77 -6.97
C THR A 6 -9.65 25.32 -7.49
N VAL A 7 -9.60 24.26 -8.29
CA VAL A 7 -8.41 23.74 -8.96
C VAL A 7 -8.75 23.46 -10.41
N GLN A 8 -7.89 23.87 -11.33
CA GLN A 8 -8.03 23.53 -12.75
C GLN A 8 -7.79 22.03 -12.94
N SER A 9 -8.77 21.31 -13.48
CA SER A 9 -8.72 19.87 -13.74
C SER A 9 -7.54 19.47 -14.64
N ARG A 10 -7.10 20.37 -15.52
CA ARG A 10 -5.95 20.22 -16.41
C ARG A 10 -4.65 19.80 -15.69
N PHE A 11 -4.45 20.25 -14.45
CA PHE A 11 -3.24 19.95 -13.67
C PHE A 11 -3.48 18.87 -12.60
N ALA A 12 -4.63 18.23 -12.64
CA ALA A 12 -4.96 17.14 -11.73
C ALA A 12 -4.81 15.79 -12.45
N ILE A 13 -4.29 14.81 -11.72
CA ILE A 13 -4.23 13.41 -12.16
C ILE A 13 -4.90 12.53 -11.12
N LEU A 14 -5.46 11.40 -11.56
CA LEU A 14 -5.98 10.35 -10.69
C LEU A 14 -5.03 9.15 -10.78
N VAL A 15 -4.73 8.57 -9.64
CA VAL A 15 -3.90 7.37 -9.49
C VAL A 15 -4.55 6.41 -8.52
N SER A 16 -4.23 5.14 -8.64
CA SER A 16 -4.73 4.11 -7.70
C SER A 16 -3.91 4.02 -6.43
N ASP A 17 -2.66 4.53 -6.45
CA ASP A 17 -1.68 4.33 -5.38
C ASP A 17 -1.56 2.85 -4.99
N ASP A 18 -1.25 2.53 -3.75
CA ASP A 18 -1.18 1.15 -3.25
C ASP A 18 -2.56 0.53 -3.16
N ILE A 19 -2.81 -0.44 -4.01
CA ILE A 19 -4.05 -1.19 -4.03
C ILE A 19 -3.82 -2.63 -3.55
N HIS A 20 -4.64 -3.08 -2.60
CA HIS A 20 -4.59 -4.45 -2.14
C HIS A 20 -5.16 -5.42 -3.18
N PRO A 21 -4.61 -6.64 -3.31
CA PRO A 21 -5.06 -7.63 -4.31
C PRO A 21 -6.55 -7.97 -4.21
N ASP A 22 -7.12 -8.02 -3.02
CA ASP A 22 -8.54 -8.27 -2.82
C ASP A 22 -9.42 -7.12 -3.31
N THR A 23 -8.98 -5.88 -3.10
CA THR A 23 -9.63 -4.67 -3.61
C THR A 23 -9.55 -4.63 -5.13
N LEU A 24 -8.39 -4.93 -5.70
CA LEU A 24 -8.19 -5.02 -7.15
C LEU A 24 -9.16 -6.01 -7.80
N ILE A 25 -9.35 -7.19 -7.18
CA ILE A 25 -10.25 -8.22 -7.70
C ILE A 25 -11.73 -7.84 -7.53
N LYS A 26 -12.10 -7.25 -6.39
CA LYS A 26 -13.50 -6.96 -6.05
C LYS A 26 -14.05 -5.69 -6.68
N LEU A 27 -13.23 -4.64 -6.73
CA LEU A 27 -13.66 -3.30 -7.12
C LEU A 27 -13.11 -2.88 -8.48
N GLY A 28 -11.99 -3.42 -8.91
CA GLY A 28 -11.25 -2.97 -10.09
C GLY A 28 -10.02 -2.15 -9.74
N HIS A 29 -9.43 -1.51 -10.70
CA HIS A 29 -8.23 -0.71 -10.59
C HIS A 29 -8.53 0.77 -10.91
N LEU A 30 -7.92 1.28 -11.97
CA LEU A 30 -8.10 2.67 -12.39
C LEU A 30 -9.52 2.96 -12.90
N ASP A 31 -10.20 1.97 -13.45
CA ASP A 31 -11.62 2.03 -13.82
C ASP A 31 -12.52 2.34 -12.61
N HIS A 32 -12.26 1.69 -11.47
CA HIS A 32 -12.94 1.97 -10.21
C HIS A 32 -12.67 3.41 -9.73
N ILE A 33 -11.42 3.88 -9.82
CA ILE A 33 -11.05 5.25 -9.40
C ILE A 33 -11.75 6.31 -10.26
N ILE A 34 -11.81 6.11 -11.58
CA ILE A 34 -12.54 7.00 -12.49
C ILE A 34 -14.01 7.03 -12.14
N LYS A 35 -14.64 5.85 -11.99
CA LYS A 35 -16.04 5.73 -11.60
C LYS A 35 -16.31 6.46 -10.28
N ARG A 36 -15.49 6.26 -9.28
CA ARG A 36 -15.61 6.95 -7.99
C ARG A 36 -15.50 8.46 -8.13
N ALA A 37 -14.59 8.97 -8.95
CA ALA A 37 -14.49 10.41 -9.21
C ALA A 37 -15.76 10.97 -9.87
N ILE A 38 -16.37 10.24 -10.79
CA ILE A 38 -17.63 10.61 -11.45
C ILE A 38 -18.78 10.62 -10.42
N GLU A 39 -18.88 9.62 -9.56
CA GLU A 39 -19.87 9.55 -8.47
C GLU A 39 -19.75 10.75 -7.51
N GLU A 40 -18.54 11.24 -7.27
CA GLU A 40 -18.27 12.44 -6.46
C GLU A 40 -18.51 13.77 -7.24
N GLY A 41 -18.99 13.69 -8.48
CA GLY A 41 -19.41 14.85 -9.27
C GLY A 41 -18.33 15.41 -10.21
N VAL A 42 -17.26 14.67 -10.49
CA VAL A 42 -16.34 15.05 -11.57
C VAL A 42 -16.99 14.71 -12.91
N ASP A 43 -16.92 15.63 -13.88
CA ASP A 43 -17.36 15.35 -15.24
C ASP A 43 -16.66 14.11 -15.82
N PRO A 44 -17.39 13.18 -16.47
CA PRO A 44 -16.81 11.91 -16.93
C PRO A 44 -15.64 12.08 -17.90
N VAL A 45 -15.70 13.03 -18.82
CA VAL A 45 -14.61 13.30 -19.76
C VAL A 45 -13.39 13.82 -19.02
N THR A 46 -13.61 14.77 -18.11
CA THR A 46 -12.57 15.31 -17.23
C THR A 46 -11.90 14.20 -16.39
N ALA A 47 -12.67 13.27 -15.82
CA ALA A 47 -12.13 12.16 -15.06
C ALA A 47 -11.24 11.23 -15.92
N ILE A 48 -11.63 11.01 -17.18
CA ILE A 48 -10.81 10.26 -18.15
C ILE A 48 -9.55 11.05 -18.53
N GLU A 49 -9.65 12.35 -18.77
CA GLU A 49 -8.47 13.18 -19.06
C GLU A 49 -7.45 13.13 -17.93
N MET A 50 -7.89 13.08 -16.67
CA MET A 50 -7.03 13.01 -15.49
C MET A 50 -6.21 11.71 -15.40
N VAL A 51 -6.63 10.63 -16.05
CA VAL A 51 -5.89 9.36 -16.11
C VAL A 51 -5.22 9.10 -17.48
N THR A 52 -5.39 10.00 -18.42
CA THR A 52 -4.85 9.84 -19.78
C THR A 52 -3.96 11.02 -20.14
N ILE A 53 -4.49 12.06 -20.77
CA ILE A 53 -3.68 13.17 -21.30
C ILE A 53 -3.00 13.98 -20.19
N ASN A 54 -3.66 14.25 -19.08
CA ASN A 54 -3.06 15.00 -17.98
C ASN A 54 -1.86 14.24 -17.38
N THR A 55 -2.02 12.92 -17.18
CA THR A 55 -0.93 12.05 -16.72
C THR A 55 0.23 12.04 -17.74
N ALA A 56 -0.07 11.87 -19.02
CA ALA A 56 0.96 11.87 -20.06
C ALA A 56 1.72 13.20 -20.15
N GLU A 57 1.05 14.33 -19.93
CA GLU A 57 1.69 15.64 -19.90
C GLU A 57 2.54 15.84 -18.65
N CYS A 58 2.05 15.41 -17.48
CA CYS A 58 2.79 15.47 -16.23
C CYS A 58 4.15 14.74 -16.33
N PHE A 59 4.17 13.61 -17.00
CA PHE A 59 5.39 12.81 -17.21
C PHE A 59 6.14 13.14 -18.51
N LEU A 60 5.76 14.21 -19.22
CA LEU A 60 6.36 14.64 -20.48
C LEU A 60 6.30 13.58 -21.60
N MET A 61 5.28 12.71 -21.55
CA MET A 61 5.04 11.61 -22.50
C MET A 61 3.89 11.88 -23.47
N SER A 62 3.30 13.06 -23.45
CA SER A 62 2.11 13.40 -24.24
C SER A 62 2.34 13.38 -25.76
N LYS A 63 3.59 13.36 -26.20
CA LYS A 63 3.95 13.14 -27.60
C LYS A 63 3.57 11.73 -28.09
N ASP A 64 3.71 10.73 -27.22
CA ASP A 64 3.56 9.32 -27.55
C ASP A 64 2.28 8.69 -26.97
N PHE A 65 1.72 9.25 -25.89
CA PHE A 65 0.60 8.69 -25.12
C PHE A 65 -0.47 9.72 -24.77
N GLY A 66 -1.57 9.25 -24.18
CA GLY A 66 -2.57 10.06 -23.50
C GLY A 66 -3.74 10.53 -24.39
N SER A 67 -3.71 10.30 -25.70
CA SER A 67 -4.85 10.61 -26.58
C SER A 67 -4.83 9.75 -27.84
N VAL A 68 -5.99 9.59 -28.46
CA VAL A 68 -6.12 8.94 -29.77
C VAL A 68 -5.81 9.97 -30.85
N SER A 69 -4.57 9.99 -31.31
CA SER A 69 -4.06 10.95 -32.30
C SER A 69 -3.04 10.27 -33.24
N PRO A 70 -2.83 10.79 -34.44
CA PRO A 70 -1.81 10.27 -35.36
C PRO A 70 -0.43 10.24 -34.70
N SER A 71 0.34 9.20 -34.96
CA SER A 71 1.71 8.96 -34.49
C SER A 71 1.83 8.63 -32.99
N LYS A 72 0.72 8.49 -32.27
CA LYS A 72 0.76 8.01 -30.88
C LYS A 72 0.57 6.50 -30.79
N VAL A 73 1.04 5.93 -29.68
CA VAL A 73 0.85 4.51 -29.37
C VAL A 73 -0.63 4.19 -29.28
N ALA A 74 -1.06 3.15 -29.95
CA ALA A 74 -2.47 2.73 -29.98
C ALA A 74 -2.81 1.87 -28.75
N ASP A 75 -2.75 2.47 -27.56
CA ASP A 75 -3.26 1.93 -26.30
C ASP A 75 -4.63 2.55 -26.06
N ILE A 76 -5.69 1.76 -26.32
CA ILE A 76 -7.07 2.28 -26.40
C ILE A 76 -7.99 1.40 -25.56
N VAL A 77 -8.81 2.04 -24.75
CA VAL A 77 -9.91 1.39 -24.03
C VAL A 77 -11.23 1.83 -24.63
N LEU A 78 -12.07 0.86 -25.02
CA LEU A 78 -13.43 1.10 -25.49
C LEU A 78 -14.40 0.91 -24.33
N LEU A 79 -15.18 1.94 -24.03
CA LEU A 79 -16.22 1.91 -23.03
C LEU A 79 -17.59 1.75 -23.70
N SER A 80 -18.46 0.93 -23.12
CA SER A 80 -19.88 0.86 -23.51
C SER A 80 -20.77 1.80 -22.66
N ASP A 81 -20.27 2.21 -21.49
CA ASP A 81 -20.94 3.16 -20.61
C ASP A 81 -19.87 4.09 -20.01
N LEU A 82 -20.04 5.38 -20.27
CA LEU A 82 -19.10 6.42 -19.82
C LEU A 82 -19.22 6.72 -18.33
N TYR A 83 -20.43 6.68 -17.77
CA TYR A 83 -20.69 7.02 -16.37
C TYR A 83 -20.30 5.85 -15.42
N ASN A 84 -20.60 4.62 -15.83
CA ASN A 84 -20.21 3.43 -15.09
C ASN A 84 -18.81 2.91 -15.43
N VAL A 85 -18.14 3.54 -16.40
CA VAL A 85 -16.80 3.15 -16.88
C VAL A 85 -16.75 1.67 -17.28
N THR A 86 -17.79 1.22 -18.01
CA THR A 86 -17.91 -0.20 -18.39
C THR A 86 -17.00 -0.50 -19.58
N VAL A 87 -15.90 -1.19 -19.30
CA VAL A 87 -14.90 -1.55 -20.31
C VAL A 87 -15.42 -2.66 -21.23
N LYS A 88 -15.47 -2.37 -22.53
CA LYS A 88 -15.89 -3.30 -23.57
C LYS A 88 -14.72 -4.02 -24.24
N ALA A 89 -13.66 -3.28 -24.52
CA ALA A 89 -12.46 -3.86 -25.13
C ALA A 89 -11.21 -3.05 -24.75
N VAL A 90 -10.07 -3.72 -24.75
CA VAL A 90 -8.75 -3.13 -24.49
C VAL A 90 -7.82 -3.47 -25.65
N ILE A 91 -7.18 -2.46 -26.21
CA ILE A 91 -6.19 -2.54 -27.27
C ILE A 91 -4.87 -2.03 -26.70
N ILE A 92 -3.79 -2.77 -26.89
CA ILE A 92 -2.43 -2.40 -26.47
C ILE A 92 -1.51 -2.52 -27.70
N GLY A 93 -0.80 -1.46 -28.02
CA GLY A 93 0.07 -1.40 -29.18
C GLY A 93 -0.65 -1.78 -30.50
N GLY A 94 -1.92 -1.39 -30.64
CA GLY A 94 -2.75 -1.69 -31.79
C GLY A 94 -3.32 -3.12 -31.86
N ARG A 95 -3.13 -3.93 -30.79
CA ARG A 95 -3.64 -5.31 -30.73
C ARG A 95 -4.74 -5.43 -29.69
N LEU A 96 -5.84 -6.05 -30.06
CA LEU A 96 -6.93 -6.37 -29.13
C LEU A 96 -6.44 -7.43 -28.12
N VAL A 97 -6.40 -7.07 -26.84
CA VAL A 97 -5.88 -7.94 -25.78
C VAL A 97 -6.95 -8.42 -24.79
N ALA A 98 -8.07 -7.71 -24.69
CA ALA A 98 -9.22 -8.12 -23.87
C ALA A 98 -10.53 -7.65 -24.52
N ARG A 99 -11.60 -8.40 -24.29
CA ARG A 99 -12.96 -8.07 -24.73
C ARG A 99 -13.97 -8.71 -23.77
N ASP A 100 -15.01 -7.94 -23.42
CA ASP A 100 -16.13 -8.42 -22.60
C ASP A 100 -15.68 -9.12 -21.31
N GLY A 101 -14.70 -8.53 -20.60
CA GLY A 101 -14.14 -9.07 -19.36
C GLY A 101 -13.21 -10.30 -19.54
N THR A 102 -12.94 -10.71 -20.77
CA THR A 102 -12.09 -11.88 -21.05
C THR A 102 -10.76 -11.45 -21.69
N MET A 103 -9.64 -11.93 -21.13
CA MET A 103 -8.32 -11.77 -21.74
C MET A 103 -8.20 -12.64 -22.99
N LEU A 104 -7.77 -12.03 -24.11
CA LEU A 104 -7.54 -12.70 -25.38
C LEU A 104 -6.05 -13.05 -25.61
N SER A 105 -5.17 -12.53 -24.77
CA SER A 105 -3.74 -12.81 -24.79
C SER A 105 -3.26 -13.25 -23.42
N SER A 106 -2.34 -14.22 -23.35
CA SER A 106 -1.70 -14.60 -22.11
C SER A 106 -0.63 -13.59 -21.72
N ALA A 107 -0.51 -13.29 -20.44
CA ALA A 107 0.62 -12.51 -19.94
C ALA A 107 1.92 -13.30 -20.14
N LYS A 108 2.94 -12.65 -20.64
CA LYS A 108 4.27 -13.26 -20.75
C LYS A 108 4.84 -13.46 -19.34
N LYS A 109 5.39 -14.65 -19.07
CA LYS A 109 6.18 -14.86 -17.84
C LYS A 109 7.41 -13.95 -17.90
N VAL A 110 7.55 -13.12 -16.87
CA VAL A 110 8.72 -12.26 -16.71
C VAL A 110 9.75 -13.00 -15.87
N THR A 111 10.98 -13.07 -16.35
CA THR A 111 12.11 -13.53 -15.53
C THR A 111 12.70 -12.31 -14.82
N TYR A 112 12.61 -12.32 -13.51
CA TYR A 112 13.18 -11.25 -12.70
C TYR A 112 14.71 -11.35 -12.68
N PRO A 113 15.44 -10.23 -12.83
CA PRO A 113 16.89 -10.21 -12.75
C PRO A 113 17.37 -10.58 -11.35
N ASP A 114 18.58 -11.15 -11.24
CA ASP A 114 19.07 -11.68 -9.97
C ASP A 114 19.24 -10.62 -8.87
N TRP A 115 19.55 -9.38 -9.25
CA TRP A 115 19.63 -8.25 -8.31
C TRP A 115 18.29 -7.93 -7.61
N SER A 116 17.17 -8.34 -8.19
CA SER A 116 15.83 -8.14 -7.59
C SER A 116 15.41 -9.26 -6.64
N LYS A 117 16.25 -10.29 -6.52
CA LYS A 117 16.03 -11.45 -5.64
C LYS A 117 16.87 -11.31 -4.38
N ASN A 118 16.50 -12.03 -3.32
CA ASN A 118 17.24 -12.05 -2.06
C ASN A 118 17.56 -10.66 -1.49
N THR A 119 16.57 -9.76 -1.54
CA THR A 119 16.72 -8.36 -1.12
C THR A 119 16.49 -8.14 0.37
N ILE A 120 16.25 -9.21 1.16
CA ILE A 120 16.04 -9.15 2.59
C ILE A 120 17.35 -9.51 3.28
N ASN A 121 18.00 -8.52 3.87
CA ASN A 121 19.30 -8.69 4.54
C ASN A 121 19.28 -8.03 5.91
N VAL A 122 18.89 -8.78 6.94
CA VAL A 122 18.88 -8.32 8.33
C VAL A 122 20.26 -8.44 8.97
N GLY A 123 21.17 -9.20 8.35
CA GLY A 123 22.55 -9.38 8.80
C GLY A 123 22.75 -10.45 9.90
N LYS A 124 21.66 -10.97 10.46
CA LYS A 124 21.71 -12.04 11.47
C LYS A 124 20.38 -12.77 11.57
N THR A 125 20.38 -13.93 12.20
CA THR A 125 19.16 -14.58 12.69
C THR A 125 18.65 -13.83 13.91
N LEU A 126 17.40 -13.48 13.93
CA LEU A 126 16.75 -12.83 15.07
C LEU A 126 16.51 -13.87 16.17
N THR A 127 16.59 -13.41 17.41
CA THR A 127 16.31 -14.19 18.61
C THR A 127 15.39 -13.38 19.53
N LYS A 128 14.78 -14.03 20.52
CA LYS A 128 13.93 -13.32 21.50
C LYS A 128 14.61 -12.12 22.17
N ASP A 129 15.93 -12.15 22.32
CA ASP A 129 16.69 -11.04 22.93
C ASP A 129 16.66 -9.78 22.07
N ASP A 130 16.37 -9.90 20.78
CA ASP A 130 16.22 -8.77 19.88
C ASP A 130 14.95 -7.96 20.13
N PHE A 131 13.98 -8.53 20.82
CA PHE A 131 12.67 -7.93 21.11
C PHE A 131 12.53 -7.47 22.56
N ILE A 132 13.56 -7.63 23.38
CA ILE A 132 13.54 -7.20 24.77
C ILE A 132 13.59 -5.68 24.86
N LEU A 133 12.64 -5.11 25.60
CA LEU A 133 12.61 -3.70 26.01
C LEU A 133 12.83 -3.65 27.53
N PRO A 134 14.08 -3.45 27.99
CA PRO A 134 14.41 -3.61 29.42
C PRO A 134 13.80 -2.51 30.28
N ASN A 135 13.28 -2.87 31.45
CA ASN A 135 12.81 -1.95 32.46
C ASN A 135 12.96 -2.55 33.85
N ASN A 136 13.29 -1.71 34.84
CA ASN A 136 13.51 -2.13 36.23
C ASN A 136 12.31 -1.84 37.19
N LYS A 137 11.25 -1.20 36.67
CA LYS A 137 10.05 -0.89 37.46
C LYS A 137 8.96 -1.91 37.13
N PRO A 138 8.08 -2.25 38.08
CA PRO A 138 6.99 -3.21 37.82
C PRO A 138 6.06 -2.79 36.69
N GLU A 139 5.88 -1.47 36.51
CA GLU A 139 5.06 -0.87 35.51
C GLU A 139 5.74 0.35 34.88
N VAL A 140 5.44 0.64 33.66
CA VAL A 140 5.97 1.80 32.94
C VAL A 140 4.92 2.40 32.01
N LYS A 141 4.89 3.72 31.91
CA LYS A 141 4.10 4.44 30.92
C LYS A 141 4.86 4.46 29.60
N VAL A 142 4.23 3.98 28.55
CA VAL A 142 4.80 3.90 27.20
C VAL A 142 3.95 4.68 26.20
N ARG A 143 4.59 5.19 25.16
CA ARG A 143 3.90 5.69 23.98
C ARG A 143 3.52 4.50 23.12
N VAL A 144 2.26 4.43 22.72
CA VAL A 144 1.71 3.36 21.89
C VAL A 144 1.16 3.96 20.60
N ILE A 145 1.43 3.33 19.48
CA ILE A 145 0.85 3.69 18.19
C ILE A 145 -0.54 3.05 18.11
N GLN A 146 -1.58 3.87 18.15
CA GLN A 146 -2.95 3.38 17.99
C GLN A 146 -3.36 3.42 16.53
N ILE A 147 -3.75 2.26 16.00
CA ILE A 147 -4.33 2.11 14.66
C ILE A 147 -5.78 2.61 14.71
N GLU A 148 -6.20 3.33 13.67
CA GLU A 148 -7.58 3.73 13.45
C GLU A 148 -8.13 2.98 12.25
N GLU A 149 -9.29 2.34 12.43
CA GLU A 149 -9.92 1.57 11.35
C GLU A 149 -10.21 2.44 10.13
N ALA A 150 -9.94 1.89 8.94
CA ALA A 150 -10.12 2.56 7.64
C ALA A 150 -9.39 3.90 7.46
N LYS A 151 -8.33 4.16 8.24
CA LYS A 151 -7.50 5.36 8.10
C LYS A 151 -6.03 4.99 7.88
N VAL A 152 -5.31 5.82 7.14
CA VAL A 152 -3.85 5.73 6.99
C VAL A 152 -3.09 6.43 8.12
N THR A 153 -3.79 7.27 8.89
CA THR A 153 -3.22 7.97 10.04
C THR A 153 -3.35 7.15 11.30
N THR A 154 -2.37 7.28 12.19
CA THR A 154 -2.38 6.67 13.52
C THR A 154 -2.44 7.76 14.60
N LYS A 155 -2.79 7.37 15.83
CA LYS A 155 -2.74 8.25 17.00
C LYS A 155 -1.68 7.79 17.96
N GLN A 156 -1.07 8.74 18.67
CA GLN A 156 -0.27 8.44 19.85
C GLN A 156 -1.18 8.37 21.07
N VAL A 157 -1.10 7.28 21.81
CA VAL A 157 -1.73 7.15 23.14
C VAL A 157 -0.66 6.78 24.17
N ILE A 158 -0.94 7.07 25.45
CA ILE A 158 -0.09 6.68 26.58
C ILE A 158 -0.80 5.58 27.34
N GLU A 159 -0.10 4.44 27.44
CA GLU A 159 -0.60 3.27 28.18
C GLU A 159 0.37 2.88 29.28
N THR A 160 -0.14 2.26 30.35
CA THR A 160 0.69 1.66 31.37
C THR A 160 0.77 0.17 31.12
N LEU A 161 2.01 -0.32 30.90
CA LEU A 161 2.31 -1.72 30.70
C LEU A 161 3.11 -2.31 31.85
N LYS A 162 2.95 -3.59 32.09
CA LYS A 162 3.69 -4.35 33.09
C LYS A 162 5.07 -4.74 32.60
N THR A 163 5.99 -4.85 33.52
CA THR A 163 7.29 -5.45 33.30
C THR A 163 7.28 -6.88 33.87
N ILE A 164 7.60 -7.84 33.03
CA ILE A 164 7.71 -9.26 33.38
C ILE A 164 9.15 -9.68 33.09
N ASP A 165 9.83 -10.25 34.06
CA ASP A 165 11.24 -10.68 33.94
C ASP A 165 12.20 -9.60 33.39
N GLY A 166 11.98 -8.35 33.82
CA GLY A 166 12.79 -7.21 33.39
C GLY A 166 12.46 -6.66 31.97
N ASN A 167 11.44 -7.18 31.31
CA ASN A 167 11.03 -6.79 29.97
C ASN A 167 9.62 -6.17 29.99
N VAL A 168 9.43 -5.05 29.29
CA VAL A 168 8.10 -4.46 29.11
C VAL A 168 7.26 -5.36 28.21
N SER A 169 6.18 -5.89 28.76
CA SER A 169 5.36 -6.90 28.10
C SER A 169 4.14 -6.30 27.39
N PRO A 170 3.71 -6.85 26.24
CA PRO A 170 2.45 -6.48 25.62
C PRO A 170 1.24 -6.81 26.52
N ASP A 171 0.08 -6.24 26.20
CA ASP A 171 -1.17 -6.47 26.94
C ASP A 171 -2.29 -6.78 25.94
N THR A 172 -2.50 -8.08 25.70
CA THR A 172 -3.48 -8.55 24.71
C THR A 172 -4.94 -8.30 25.11
N GLU A 173 -5.22 -8.04 26.41
CA GLU A 173 -6.56 -7.67 26.87
C GLU A 173 -6.90 -6.24 26.47
N LYS A 174 -5.89 -5.36 26.48
CA LYS A 174 -6.00 -3.98 25.97
C LYS A 174 -5.77 -3.86 24.48
N ASP A 175 -5.60 -4.99 23.76
CA ASP A 175 -5.22 -5.05 22.34
C ASP A 175 -3.91 -4.31 22.05
N ILE A 176 -2.90 -4.52 22.88
CA ILE A 176 -1.57 -3.95 22.73
C ILE A 176 -0.58 -5.06 22.45
N ALA A 177 0.01 -5.02 21.26
CA ALA A 177 1.09 -5.91 20.83
C ALA A 177 2.43 -5.17 20.80
N LYS A 178 3.54 -5.93 20.88
CA LYS A 178 4.88 -5.41 20.66
C LYS A 178 5.11 -5.25 19.15
N ALA A 179 5.77 -4.18 18.74
CA ALA A 179 6.18 -3.94 17.37
C ALA A 179 7.68 -3.74 17.29
N ALA A 180 8.32 -4.38 16.34
CA ALA A 180 9.75 -4.28 16.07
C ALA A 180 9.98 -3.99 14.60
N LEU A 181 10.82 -3.01 14.29
CA LEU A 181 11.24 -2.65 12.94
C LEU A 181 12.75 -2.87 12.82
N PHE A 182 13.16 -3.73 11.88
CA PHE A 182 14.56 -4.00 11.60
C PHE A 182 14.94 -3.48 10.22
N GLU A 183 16.07 -2.79 10.14
CA GLU A 183 16.66 -2.45 8.86
C GLU A 183 17.06 -3.73 8.11
N ARG A 184 16.62 -3.86 6.85
CA ARG A 184 16.82 -5.09 6.03
C ARG A 184 17.51 -4.87 4.69
N HIS A 185 17.96 -3.66 4.39
CA HIS A 185 18.55 -3.34 3.10
C HIS A 185 20.07 -3.48 3.10
N LYS A 186 20.71 -3.07 4.18
CA LYS A 186 22.17 -2.96 4.31
C LYS A 186 22.77 -3.74 5.47
N ALA A 187 21.96 -4.51 6.20
CA ALA A 187 22.41 -5.27 7.37
C ALA A 187 23.11 -4.39 8.45
N THR A 188 22.61 -3.19 8.67
CA THR A 188 23.21 -2.25 9.63
C THR A 188 23.00 -2.66 11.08
N GLY A 189 22.09 -3.60 11.35
CA GLY A 189 21.68 -3.97 12.69
C GLY A 189 20.78 -2.95 13.40
N THR A 190 20.42 -1.86 12.70
CA THR A 190 19.52 -0.84 13.27
C THR A 190 18.14 -1.43 13.48
N LYS A 191 17.58 -1.19 14.67
CA LYS A 191 16.22 -1.62 15.03
C LYS A 191 15.50 -0.56 15.84
N GLY A 192 14.16 -0.58 15.76
CA GLY A 192 13.26 0.18 16.63
C GLY A 192 12.27 -0.77 17.29
N LEU A 193 12.03 -0.57 18.60
CA LEU A 193 11.04 -1.33 19.35
C LEU A 193 9.97 -0.39 19.91
N GLY A 194 8.73 -0.87 19.96
CA GLY A 194 7.61 -0.10 20.48
C GLY A 194 6.38 -0.96 20.67
N PHE A 195 5.24 -0.32 20.76
CA PHE A 195 3.95 -0.98 20.96
C PHE A 195 2.91 -0.41 19.99
N VAL A 196 2.02 -1.30 19.53
CA VAL A 196 0.89 -0.97 18.67
C VAL A 196 -0.40 -1.44 19.32
N LYS A 197 -1.46 -0.62 19.22
CA LYS A 197 -2.80 -0.91 19.73
C LYS A 197 -3.82 -0.92 18.59
N GLY A 198 -4.78 -1.84 18.65
CA GLY A 198 -5.81 -1.97 17.62
C GLY A 198 -5.42 -2.93 16.50
N PHE A 199 -4.43 -3.81 16.72
CA PHE A 199 -4.00 -4.81 15.73
C PHE A 199 -4.85 -6.08 15.78
N GLY A 200 -5.51 -6.36 16.90
CA GLY A 200 -6.40 -7.50 17.09
C GLY A 200 -5.70 -8.84 17.34
N LEU A 201 -4.37 -8.85 17.50
CA LEU A 201 -3.60 -10.08 17.68
C LEU A 201 -3.73 -10.60 19.10
N LYS A 202 -4.23 -11.84 19.27
CA LYS A 202 -4.42 -12.47 20.57
C LYS A 202 -3.28 -13.40 20.97
N LYS A 203 -2.63 -14.03 19.99
CA LYS A 203 -1.47 -14.91 20.16
C LYS A 203 -0.67 -14.97 18.88
N GLY A 204 0.65 -15.19 18.99
CA GLY A 204 1.53 -15.35 17.85
C GLY A 204 2.16 -14.03 17.38
N ALA A 205 2.79 -14.07 16.23
CA ALA A 205 3.37 -12.92 15.57
C ALA A 205 3.09 -12.91 14.07
N VAL A 206 3.12 -11.72 13.48
CA VAL A 206 3.07 -11.51 12.03
C VAL A 206 4.21 -10.60 11.62
N ALA A 207 4.77 -10.87 10.44
CA ALA A 207 5.87 -10.08 9.91
C ALA A 207 5.60 -9.66 8.46
N SER A 208 6.14 -8.51 8.07
CA SER A 208 6.10 -8.00 6.71
C SER A 208 7.39 -7.30 6.37
N THR A 209 7.91 -7.55 5.16
CA THR A 209 9.05 -6.83 4.58
C THR A 209 8.62 -5.64 3.72
N VAL A 210 7.33 -5.34 3.70
CA VAL A 210 6.70 -4.24 2.97
C VAL A 210 6.10 -3.23 3.96
N ALA A 211 6.84 -2.91 5.03
CA ALA A 211 6.45 -1.87 5.97
C ALA A 211 6.60 -0.50 5.31
N HIS A 212 5.52 0.05 4.86
CA HIS A 212 5.47 1.31 4.13
C HIS A 212 5.86 2.50 5.04
N ASP A 213 6.68 3.44 4.61
CA ASP A 213 7.35 3.61 3.31
C ASP A 213 8.78 3.05 3.29
N SER A 214 9.33 2.68 4.44
CA SER A 214 10.74 2.28 4.57
C SER A 214 11.04 0.92 3.96
N HIS A 215 10.01 0.08 3.78
CA HIS A 215 10.12 -1.32 3.36
C HIS A 215 11.11 -2.12 4.21
N ASN A 216 11.21 -1.79 5.48
CA ASN A 216 11.97 -2.54 6.46
C ASN A 216 11.20 -3.77 6.94
N LEU A 217 11.87 -4.67 7.68
CA LEU A 217 11.21 -5.81 8.29
C LEU A 217 10.45 -5.34 9.55
N LEU A 218 9.13 -5.31 9.46
CA LEU A 218 8.24 -5.06 10.59
C LEU A 218 7.73 -6.39 11.15
N ILE A 219 7.81 -6.56 12.45
CA ILE A 219 7.28 -7.71 13.18
C ILE A 219 6.37 -7.19 14.29
N VAL A 220 5.16 -7.73 14.38
CA VAL A 220 4.19 -7.42 15.45
C VAL A 220 3.81 -8.73 16.12
N GLY A 221 3.95 -8.80 17.44
CA GLY A 221 3.70 -10.03 18.17
C GLY A 221 3.25 -9.82 19.62
N THR A 222 2.77 -10.91 20.21
CA THR A 222 2.27 -10.95 21.60
C THR A 222 3.29 -11.49 22.58
N ASP A 223 4.36 -12.10 22.10
CA ASP A 223 5.53 -12.51 22.90
C ASP A 223 6.78 -12.59 22.00
N GLU A 224 7.95 -12.62 22.64
CA GLU A 224 9.24 -12.52 21.97
C GLU A 224 9.67 -13.84 21.29
N ASP A 225 9.23 -14.98 21.78
CA ASP A 225 9.55 -16.28 21.20
C ASP A 225 8.79 -16.46 19.86
N ASP A 226 7.51 -16.05 19.79
CA ASP A 226 6.74 -16.06 18.55
C ASP A 226 7.25 -15.01 17.54
N MET A 227 7.86 -13.91 18.01
CA MET A 227 8.42 -12.86 17.14
C MET A 227 9.78 -13.26 16.54
N ALA A 228 10.54 -14.17 17.16
CA ALA A 228 11.85 -14.62 16.69
C ALA A 228 11.74 -15.66 15.57
#